data_760f86ad11b34433ae1fe6c06e550915
#
_entry.id   760f86ad11b34433ae1fe6c06e550915
#
_cell.length_a   1.000
_cell.length_b   1.000
_cell.length_c   1.000
_cell.angle_alpha   90.00
_cell.angle_beta   90.00
_cell.angle_gamma   90.00
#
_symmetry.space_group_name_H-M   'P 1'
#
loop_
_entity.id
_entity.type
_entity.pdbx_description
1 polymer ?
#
loop_
_entity_poly.entity_id
_entity_poly.type
_entity_poly.pdbx_seq_one_letter_code
_entity_poly.pdbx_strand_id
1 'polypeptide(L)'
;MKKIFLWIFLFSIMIHGKAQEAHIDPGAVIILDRMSEIIGDLNSCSFTVHTSNEKFDPEKGFVKSFHKHEVYMAGPDKMHVLNEGSNGKTGYWYHGDLLLYYAVNTNQYGFIETPDNIIETIDFVYQEYDLEFPAADFFYPGFTDDLLETHERVTYEGLVNINGVEAHHIVAYGKETNVQIWVSNDTFALPIRYLIHDLATDKPLQFEGVFSNWVLNPILPDAMFDFVVPESASRVSILSKSSTYSNISDQ
;
A
#
# COMPACT_ATOMS: atom_id res chain seq x y z
N MET A 1 -25.82 -42.78 -63.76
CA MET A 1 -24.87 -42.45 -62.68
C MET A 1 -25.13 -41.05 -62.18
N LYS A 2 -25.87 -40.89 -61.05
CA LYS A 2 -26.23 -39.59 -60.47
C LYS A 2 -25.18 -39.21 -59.40
N LYS A 3 -24.46 -38.12 -59.61
CA LYS A 3 -23.53 -37.54 -58.61
C LYS A 3 -24.33 -36.68 -57.65
N ILE A 4 -24.38 -37.08 -56.38
CA ILE A 4 -24.97 -36.30 -55.29
C ILE A 4 -23.89 -35.36 -54.76
N PHE A 5 -24.09 -34.04 -54.91
CA PHE A 5 -23.25 -32.98 -54.34
C PHE A 5 -23.74 -32.74 -52.91
N LEU A 6 -22.93 -33.11 -51.92
CA LEU A 6 -23.20 -32.87 -50.50
C LEU A 6 -22.65 -31.49 -50.15
N TRP A 7 -23.55 -30.52 -49.93
CA TRP A 7 -23.21 -29.19 -49.39
C TRP A 7 -23.07 -29.29 -47.89
N ILE A 8 -21.81 -29.18 -47.39
CA ILE A 8 -21.51 -29.04 -45.98
C ILE A 8 -21.62 -27.54 -45.66
N PHE A 9 -22.69 -27.17 -44.99
CA PHE A 9 -22.90 -25.82 -44.44
C PHE A 9 -22.08 -25.71 -43.13
N LEU A 10 -20.90 -25.09 -43.24
CA LEU A 10 -20.05 -24.80 -42.05
C LEU A 10 -20.69 -23.63 -41.29
N PHE A 11 -21.46 -23.97 -40.26
CA PHE A 11 -22.02 -22.98 -39.32
C PHE A 11 -20.90 -22.48 -38.42
N SER A 12 -20.25 -21.36 -38.79
CA SER A 12 -19.27 -20.68 -37.97
C SER A 12 -20.00 -20.03 -36.78
N ILE A 13 -19.98 -20.69 -35.60
CA ILE A 13 -20.41 -20.09 -34.35
C ILE A 13 -19.38 -19.03 -33.99
N MET A 14 -19.67 -17.77 -34.31
CA MET A 14 -18.96 -16.63 -33.71
C MET A 14 -19.29 -16.62 -32.22
N ILE A 15 -18.41 -17.16 -31.41
CA ILE A 15 -18.39 -16.91 -29.95
C ILE A 15 -18.03 -15.45 -29.81
N HIS A 16 -19.02 -14.59 -29.68
CA HIS A 16 -18.81 -13.25 -29.18
C HIS A 16 -18.44 -13.38 -27.70
N GLY A 17 -17.14 -13.45 -27.42
CA GLY A 17 -16.64 -13.16 -26.09
C GLY A 17 -17.11 -11.74 -25.78
N LYS A 18 -18.11 -11.59 -24.89
CA LYS A 18 -18.39 -10.29 -24.29
C LYS A 18 -17.12 -9.91 -23.55
N ALA A 19 -16.35 -8.97 -24.09
CA ALA A 19 -15.42 -8.21 -23.28
C ALA A 19 -16.31 -7.64 -22.16
N GLN A 20 -16.01 -7.97 -20.90
CA GLN A 20 -16.68 -7.42 -19.77
C GLN A 20 -16.30 -5.94 -19.77
N GLU A 21 -17.25 -5.07 -20.10
CA GLU A 21 -17.03 -3.62 -20.05
C GLU A 21 -16.62 -3.28 -18.62
N ALA A 22 -15.56 -2.49 -18.48
CA ALA A 22 -15.13 -1.96 -17.19
C ALA A 22 -16.33 -1.26 -16.56
N HIS A 23 -16.75 -1.69 -15.39
CA HIS A 23 -17.89 -1.11 -14.67
C HIS A 23 -17.36 -0.25 -13.53
N ILE A 24 -17.25 1.04 -13.79
CA ILE A 24 -16.81 2.03 -12.80
C ILE A 24 -18.04 2.79 -12.29
N ASP A 25 -18.30 2.68 -10.99
CA ASP A 25 -19.37 3.44 -10.32
C ASP A 25 -18.91 4.89 -10.09
N PRO A 26 -19.59 5.90 -10.68
CA PRO A 26 -19.24 7.29 -10.48
C PRO A 26 -19.29 7.74 -9.01
N GLY A 27 -20.15 7.13 -8.19
CA GLY A 27 -20.23 7.42 -6.76
C GLY A 27 -18.96 6.99 -6.02
N ALA A 28 -18.40 5.83 -6.39
CA ALA A 28 -17.12 5.37 -5.84
C ALA A 28 -15.98 6.33 -6.20
N VAL A 29 -15.91 6.76 -7.47
CA VAL A 29 -14.89 7.71 -7.96
C VAL A 29 -14.95 9.02 -7.18
N ILE A 30 -16.13 9.62 -7.02
CA ILE A 30 -16.30 10.89 -6.28
C ILE A 30 -15.79 10.77 -4.84
N ILE A 31 -16.00 9.63 -4.18
CA ILE A 31 -15.55 9.43 -2.80
C ILE A 31 -14.03 9.26 -2.75
N LEU A 32 -13.46 8.49 -3.67
CA LEU A 32 -12.00 8.27 -3.76
C LEU A 32 -11.26 9.56 -4.11
N ASP A 33 -11.77 10.33 -5.09
CA ASP A 33 -11.19 11.62 -5.47
C ASP A 33 -11.19 12.61 -4.30
N ARG A 34 -12.31 12.67 -3.56
CA ARG A 34 -12.38 13.53 -2.38
C ARG A 34 -11.39 13.12 -1.30
N MET A 35 -11.22 11.82 -1.05
CA MET A 35 -10.22 11.29 -0.13
C MET A 35 -8.81 11.69 -0.56
N SER A 36 -8.48 11.47 -1.84
CA SER A 36 -7.17 11.79 -2.41
C SER A 36 -6.88 13.29 -2.40
N GLU A 37 -7.87 14.13 -2.71
CA GLU A 37 -7.76 15.60 -2.64
C GLU A 37 -7.44 16.07 -1.21
N ILE A 38 -8.18 15.58 -0.21
CA ILE A 38 -7.95 15.96 1.18
C ILE A 38 -6.57 15.53 1.68
N ILE A 39 -6.13 14.31 1.35
CA ILE A 39 -4.79 13.83 1.72
C ILE A 39 -3.71 14.63 0.98
N GLY A 40 -3.90 14.89 -0.31
CA GLY A 40 -2.94 15.64 -1.13
C GLY A 40 -2.75 17.10 -0.71
N ASP A 41 -3.77 17.72 -0.10
CA ASP A 41 -3.72 19.10 0.41
C ASP A 41 -3.04 19.24 1.78
N LEU A 42 -2.66 18.12 2.43
CA LEU A 42 -2.03 18.15 3.74
C LEU A 42 -0.57 18.63 3.64
N ASN A 43 -0.23 19.66 4.40
CA ASN A 43 1.18 20.07 4.59
C ASN A 43 1.89 19.13 5.59
N SER A 44 1.14 18.59 6.54
CA SER A 44 1.63 17.61 7.50
C SER A 44 0.48 16.72 7.97
N CYS A 45 0.81 15.54 8.43
CA CYS A 45 -0.16 14.65 9.09
C CYS A 45 0.53 13.72 10.08
N SER A 46 -0.27 13.19 10.99
CA SER A 46 0.11 12.00 11.74
C SER A 46 -1.07 11.06 11.86
N PHE A 47 -0.79 9.77 11.91
CA PHE A 47 -1.78 8.71 12.09
C PHE A 47 -1.14 7.44 12.64
N THR A 48 -1.98 6.53 13.11
CA THR A 48 -1.59 5.16 13.42
C THR A 48 -2.28 4.23 12.43
N VAL A 49 -1.55 3.29 11.84
CA VAL A 49 -2.13 2.19 11.08
C VAL A 49 -1.76 0.86 11.72
N HIS A 50 -2.76 0.02 12.00
CA HIS A 50 -2.57 -1.35 12.42
C HIS A 50 -2.72 -2.24 11.19
N THR A 51 -1.67 -2.96 10.85
CA THR A 51 -1.70 -3.87 9.71
C THR A 51 -1.74 -5.32 10.15
N SER A 52 -2.35 -6.15 9.32
CA SER A 52 -2.26 -7.59 9.41
C SER A 52 -2.01 -8.21 8.05
N ASN A 53 -1.04 -9.08 7.96
CA ASN A 53 -0.73 -9.83 6.76
C ASN A 53 -0.83 -11.33 6.96
N GLU A 54 -1.37 -12.02 5.96
CA GLU A 54 -1.37 -13.46 5.89
C GLU A 54 -0.14 -13.97 5.15
N LYS A 55 0.35 -15.11 5.63
CA LYS A 55 1.38 -15.89 4.96
C LYS A 55 0.93 -17.34 4.96
N PHE A 56 1.10 -18.04 3.84
CA PHE A 56 0.87 -19.46 3.82
C PHE A 56 2.13 -20.22 4.25
N ASP A 57 1.99 -21.02 5.31
CA ASP A 57 3.00 -21.95 5.79
C ASP A 57 2.58 -23.38 5.40
N PRO A 58 3.43 -24.17 4.73
CA PRO A 58 3.06 -25.51 4.28
C PRO A 58 2.65 -26.47 5.40
N GLU A 59 3.15 -26.26 6.63
CA GLU A 59 2.88 -27.12 7.78
C GLU A 59 1.71 -26.63 8.64
N LYS A 60 1.53 -25.28 8.71
CA LYS A 60 0.57 -24.63 9.61
C LYS A 60 -0.67 -24.07 8.92
N GLY A 61 -0.66 -23.99 7.57
CA GLY A 61 -1.69 -23.31 6.81
C GLY A 61 -1.51 -21.79 6.79
N PHE A 62 -2.62 -21.04 6.81
CA PHE A 62 -2.56 -19.58 6.86
C PHE A 62 -2.17 -19.10 8.25
N VAL A 63 -1.11 -18.30 8.32
CA VAL A 63 -0.61 -17.67 9.54
C VAL A 63 -0.73 -16.15 9.37
N LYS A 64 -1.29 -15.46 10.36
CA LYS A 64 -1.47 -14.00 10.34
C LYS A 64 -0.50 -13.33 11.31
N SER A 65 0.15 -12.27 10.84
CA SER A 65 1.00 -11.39 11.65
C SER A 65 0.36 -10.03 11.79
N PHE A 66 0.67 -9.33 12.89
CA PHE A 66 0.11 -8.02 13.21
C PHE A 66 1.23 -7.04 13.51
N HIS A 67 1.07 -5.80 13.01
CA HIS A 67 2.00 -4.72 13.24
C HIS A 67 1.24 -3.42 13.54
N LYS A 68 1.88 -2.55 14.30
CA LYS A 68 1.44 -1.18 14.54
C LYS A 68 2.47 -0.23 13.92
N HIS A 69 2.00 0.76 13.20
CA HIS A 69 2.82 1.80 12.60
C HIS A 69 2.31 3.16 13.06
N GLU A 70 3.19 3.96 13.64
CA GLU A 70 2.92 5.37 13.94
C GLU A 70 3.66 6.20 12.90
N VAL A 71 2.92 7.00 12.15
CA VAL A 71 3.43 7.76 11.01
C VAL A 71 3.29 9.24 11.29
N TYR A 72 4.36 9.99 11.02
CA TYR A 72 4.43 11.44 11.08
C TYR A 72 5.05 11.91 9.78
N MET A 73 4.37 12.81 9.07
CA MET A 73 4.82 13.35 7.80
C MET A 73 4.70 14.86 7.81
N ALA A 74 5.71 15.54 7.30
CA ALA A 74 5.71 16.97 7.01
C ALA A 74 6.34 17.19 5.63
N GLY A 75 5.50 17.57 4.69
CA GLY A 75 5.94 17.76 3.31
C GLY A 75 6.90 18.96 3.13
N PRO A 76 7.73 18.88 2.10
CA PRO A 76 7.79 17.80 1.12
C PRO A 76 8.77 16.67 1.52
N ASP A 77 9.62 16.84 2.55
CA ASP A 77 10.89 16.14 2.73
C ASP A 77 11.13 15.55 4.13
N LYS A 78 10.08 15.37 4.94
CA LYS A 78 10.22 14.86 6.31
C LYS A 78 9.20 13.76 6.61
N MET A 79 9.70 12.62 7.05
CA MET A 79 8.87 11.48 7.48
C MET A 79 9.52 10.76 8.66
N HIS A 80 8.71 10.37 9.63
CA HIS A 80 9.10 9.52 10.73
C HIS A 80 8.09 8.39 10.88
N VAL A 81 8.55 7.15 10.87
CA VAL A 81 7.71 5.96 11.01
C VAL A 81 8.26 5.08 12.11
N LEU A 82 7.44 4.77 13.10
CA LEU A 82 7.74 3.81 14.16
C LEU A 82 6.93 2.53 13.92
N ASN A 83 7.60 1.41 13.81
CA ASN A 83 6.99 0.11 13.61
C ASN A 83 7.14 -0.76 14.86
N GLU A 84 6.06 -1.42 15.25
CA GLU A 84 6.05 -2.42 16.31
C GLU A 84 5.34 -3.69 15.83
N GLY A 85 5.99 -4.83 15.94
CA GLY A 85 5.45 -6.12 15.53
C GLY A 85 6.10 -7.28 16.30
N SER A 86 5.81 -8.51 15.88
CA SER A 86 6.35 -9.71 16.52
C SER A 86 7.88 -9.78 16.54
N ASN A 87 8.54 -9.12 15.60
CA ASN A 87 10.00 -9.09 15.47
C ASN A 87 10.66 -7.93 16.25
N GLY A 88 9.87 -7.15 16.98
CA GLY A 88 10.34 -6.03 17.80
C GLY A 88 9.96 -4.66 17.25
N LYS A 89 10.75 -3.66 17.60
CA LYS A 89 10.53 -2.27 17.22
C LYS A 89 11.61 -1.78 16.28
N THR A 90 11.17 -1.08 15.22
CA THR A 90 12.04 -0.39 14.29
C THR A 90 11.54 1.03 14.07
N GLY A 91 12.44 1.93 13.70
CA GLY A 91 12.08 3.29 13.33
C GLY A 91 12.80 3.71 12.06
N TYR A 92 12.14 4.58 11.31
CA TYR A 92 12.67 5.22 10.11
C TYR A 92 12.51 6.73 10.28
N TRP A 93 13.60 7.46 10.07
CA TRP A 93 13.65 8.93 10.09
C TRP A 93 14.17 9.40 8.75
N TYR A 94 13.33 10.07 8.02
CA TYR A 94 13.68 10.68 6.75
C TYR A 94 13.65 12.20 6.89
N HIS A 95 14.74 12.85 6.50
CA HIS A 95 14.87 14.29 6.49
C HIS A 95 15.77 14.73 5.32
N GLY A 96 15.15 15.31 4.31
CA GLY A 96 15.82 15.78 3.10
C GLY A 96 16.32 14.65 2.21
N ASP A 97 17.59 14.34 2.24
CA ASP A 97 18.26 13.39 1.36
C ASP A 97 18.76 12.12 2.07
N LEU A 98 18.31 11.92 3.31
CA LEU A 98 18.79 10.82 4.14
C LEU A 98 17.66 10.11 4.86
N LEU A 99 17.58 8.79 4.70
CA LEU A 99 16.73 7.89 5.49
C LEU A 99 17.60 7.10 6.47
N LEU A 100 17.34 7.30 7.77
CA LEU A 100 17.94 6.51 8.83
C LEU A 100 16.98 5.39 9.25
N TYR A 101 17.49 4.18 9.35
CA TYR A 101 16.85 3.01 9.95
C TYR A 101 17.47 2.71 11.32
N TYR A 102 16.65 2.40 12.32
CA TYR A 102 17.11 1.93 13.64
C TYR A 102 16.26 0.76 14.12
N ALA A 103 16.94 -0.34 14.46
CA ALA A 103 16.34 -1.53 15.07
C ALA A 103 16.60 -1.51 16.58
N VAL A 104 15.53 -1.28 17.36
CA VAL A 104 15.63 -1.13 18.82
C VAL A 104 16.14 -2.41 19.48
N ASN A 105 15.63 -3.57 19.09
CA ASN A 105 15.93 -4.85 19.73
C ASN A 105 17.37 -5.30 19.55
N THR A 106 17.99 -4.97 18.42
CA THR A 106 19.39 -5.32 18.11
C THR A 106 20.35 -4.15 18.34
N ASN A 107 19.81 -2.97 18.65
CA ASN A 107 20.56 -1.72 18.78
C ASN A 107 21.47 -1.44 17.56
N GLN A 108 20.86 -1.59 16.36
CA GLN A 108 21.56 -1.43 15.09
C GLN A 108 20.91 -0.32 14.27
N TYR A 109 21.74 0.41 13.54
CA TYR A 109 21.26 1.48 12.65
C TYR A 109 21.98 1.44 11.29
N GLY A 110 21.32 2.01 10.30
CA GLY A 110 21.85 2.18 8.96
C GLY A 110 21.30 3.43 8.29
N PHE A 111 21.95 3.84 7.21
CA PHE A 111 21.54 5.00 6.41
C PHE A 111 21.36 4.59 4.97
N ILE A 112 20.40 5.23 4.31
CA ILE A 112 20.20 5.19 2.87
C ILE A 112 20.18 6.64 2.38
N GLU A 113 21.02 6.97 1.39
CA GLU A 113 20.91 8.22 0.65
C GLU A 113 19.69 8.13 -0.28
N THR A 114 18.83 9.12 -0.25
CA THR A 114 17.51 9.10 -0.88
C THR A 114 17.25 10.38 -1.69
N PRO A 115 16.26 10.41 -2.57
CA PRO A 115 15.73 11.65 -3.13
C PRO A 115 15.28 12.65 -2.06
N ASP A 116 15.08 13.91 -2.46
CA ASP A 116 14.79 15.04 -1.58
C ASP A 116 13.29 15.30 -1.36
N ASN A 117 12.45 14.33 -1.69
CA ASN A 117 11.01 14.36 -1.35
C ASN A 117 10.48 12.98 -0.91
N ILE A 118 9.40 13.00 -0.14
CA ILE A 118 8.81 11.80 0.49
C ILE A 118 8.40 10.76 -0.56
N ILE A 119 7.69 11.16 -1.62
CA ILE A 119 7.12 10.22 -2.60
C ILE A 119 8.24 9.54 -3.38
N GLU A 120 9.20 10.29 -3.91
CA GLU A 120 10.35 9.72 -4.61
C GLU A 120 11.21 8.84 -3.70
N THR A 121 11.31 9.21 -2.41
CA THR A 121 12.01 8.38 -1.41
C THR A 121 11.30 7.05 -1.19
N ILE A 122 9.97 7.04 -1.07
CA ILE A 122 9.18 5.80 -0.91
C ILE A 122 9.38 4.91 -2.13
N ASP A 123 9.27 5.45 -3.35
CA ASP A 123 9.52 4.71 -4.59
C ASP A 123 10.94 4.14 -4.65
N PHE A 124 11.93 4.96 -4.36
CA PHE A 124 13.33 4.58 -4.39
C PHE A 124 13.65 3.44 -3.43
N VAL A 125 13.22 3.54 -2.17
CA VAL A 125 13.53 2.50 -1.18
C VAL A 125 12.74 1.21 -1.43
N TYR A 126 11.57 1.27 -2.03
CA TYR A 126 10.85 0.10 -2.50
C TYR A 126 11.58 -0.59 -3.66
N GLN A 127 11.99 0.17 -4.67
CA GLN A 127 12.66 -0.37 -5.85
C GLN A 127 14.02 -0.95 -5.54
N GLU A 128 14.83 -0.25 -4.75
CA GLU A 128 16.22 -0.62 -4.50
C GLU A 128 16.41 -1.53 -3.29
N TYR A 129 15.55 -1.44 -2.27
CA TYR A 129 15.77 -2.12 -0.99
C TYR A 129 14.63 -3.02 -0.55
N ASP A 130 13.52 -3.09 -1.30
CA ASP A 130 12.31 -3.85 -0.93
C ASP A 130 11.69 -3.39 0.39
N LEU A 131 11.84 -2.11 0.68
CA LEU A 131 11.30 -1.48 1.88
C LEU A 131 9.94 -0.87 1.56
N GLU A 132 8.90 -1.39 2.19
CA GLU A 132 7.54 -0.92 2.04
C GLU A 132 7.11 -0.08 3.24
N PHE A 133 6.43 1.04 2.98
CA PHE A 133 5.75 1.82 3.99
C PHE A 133 4.24 1.57 3.88
N PRO A 134 3.61 1.01 4.93
CA PRO A 134 2.19 0.71 4.92
C PRO A 134 1.34 1.95 4.66
N ALA A 135 0.35 1.81 3.78
CA ALA A 135 -0.57 2.88 3.40
C ALA A 135 0.06 4.04 2.61
N ALA A 136 1.28 3.88 2.10
CA ALA A 136 1.93 4.90 1.27
C ALA A 136 1.10 5.26 0.02
N ASP A 137 0.42 4.28 -0.58
CA ASP A 137 -0.39 4.47 -1.79
C ASP A 137 -1.42 5.57 -1.67
N PHE A 138 -2.01 5.78 -0.48
CA PHE A 138 -2.99 6.83 -0.24
C PHE A 138 -2.43 8.26 -0.38
N PHE A 139 -1.11 8.42 -0.39
CA PHE A 139 -0.42 9.72 -0.50
C PHE A 139 0.06 10.03 -1.92
N TYR A 140 -0.12 9.10 -2.87
CA TYR A 140 0.22 9.35 -4.27
C TYR A 140 -0.85 10.22 -4.94
N PRO A 141 -0.44 11.26 -5.69
CA PRO A 141 -1.39 12.18 -6.33
C PRO A 141 -2.36 11.52 -7.32
N GLY A 142 -1.96 10.37 -7.89
CA GLY A 142 -2.74 9.61 -8.86
C GLY A 142 -3.52 8.43 -8.27
N PHE A 143 -3.66 8.30 -6.95
CA PHE A 143 -4.23 7.11 -6.30
C PHE A 143 -5.54 6.62 -6.94
N THR A 144 -6.51 7.51 -7.19
CA THR A 144 -7.78 7.13 -7.81
C THR A 144 -7.58 6.62 -9.23
N ASP A 145 -6.81 7.34 -10.05
CA ASP A 145 -6.55 6.98 -11.45
C ASP A 145 -5.82 5.63 -11.53
N ASP A 146 -4.79 5.42 -10.71
CA ASP A 146 -4.03 4.16 -10.64
C ASP A 146 -4.92 2.98 -10.24
N LEU A 147 -5.84 3.20 -9.29
CA LEU A 147 -6.82 2.19 -8.90
C LEU A 147 -7.76 1.85 -10.06
N LEU A 148 -8.23 2.84 -10.81
CA LEU A 148 -9.11 2.65 -11.96
C LEU A 148 -8.41 1.99 -13.16
N GLU A 149 -7.12 2.24 -13.37
CA GLU A 149 -6.33 1.62 -14.44
C GLU A 149 -6.04 0.14 -14.16
N THR A 150 -5.84 -0.21 -12.90
CA THR A 150 -5.46 -1.57 -12.49
C THR A 150 -6.65 -2.48 -12.19
N HIS A 151 -7.88 -1.93 -12.02
CA HIS A 151 -9.07 -2.70 -11.67
C HIS A 151 -10.19 -2.54 -12.70
N GLU A 152 -10.70 -3.68 -13.19
CA GLU A 152 -11.72 -3.71 -14.25
C GLU A 152 -13.10 -3.26 -13.77
N ARG A 153 -13.36 -3.32 -12.47
CA ARG A 153 -14.63 -2.94 -11.86
C ARG A 153 -14.40 -2.26 -10.51
N VAL A 154 -14.99 -1.08 -10.34
CA VAL A 154 -14.99 -0.36 -9.06
C VAL A 154 -16.43 -0.03 -8.69
N THR A 155 -16.88 -0.46 -7.51
CA THR A 155 -18.27 -0.37 -7.07
C THR A 155 -18.36 0.33 -5.71
N TYR A 156 -19.44 1.09 -5.54
CA TYR A 156 -19.87 1.62 -4.26
C TYR A 156 -20.87 0.66 -3.61
N GLU A 157 -20.49 0.08 -2.47
CA GLU A 157 -21.30 -0.92 -1.76
C GLU A 157 -22.24 -0.31 -0.70
N GLY A 158 -22.19 1.02 -0.55
CA GLY A 158 -23.06 1.75 0.38
C GLY A 158 -22.37 2.20 1.66
N LEU A 159 -23.19 2.70 2.60
CA LEU A 159 -22.75 3.11 3.93
C LEU A 159 -22.76 1.92 4.89
N VAL A 160 -21.70 1.80 5.67
CA VAL A 160 -21.56 0.80 6.73
C VAL A 160 -21.07 1.46 8.02
N ASN A 161 -21.33 0.84 9.17
CA ASN A 161 -20.78 1.30 10.44
C ASN A 161 -19.63 0.40 10.85
N ILE A 162 -18.44 0.99 11.05
CA ILE A 162 -17.25 0.30 11.55
C ILE A 162 -16.85 0.91 12.88
N ASN A 163 -17.07 0.17 13.97
CA ASN A 163 -16.72 0.58 15.32
C ASN A 163 -17.27 1.96 15.73
N GLY A 164 -18.49 2.27 15.29
CA GLY A 164 -19.15 3.56 15.60
C GLY A 164 -18.87 4.67 14.59
N VAL A 165 -18.04 4.44 13.58
CA VAL A 165 -17.78 5.37 12.47
C VAL A 165 -18.59 4.94 11.25
N GLU A 166 -19.41 5.83 10.72
CA GLU A 166 -20.08 5.61 9.43
C GLU A 166 -19.08 5.81 8.30
N ALA A 167 -19.03 4.87 7.37
CA ALA A 167 -18.07 4.86 6.28
C ALA A 167 -18.69 4.44 4.95
N HIS A 168 -18.22 5.03 3.88
CA HIS A 168 -18.45 4.59 2.51
C HIS A 168 -17.60 3.36 2.24
N HIS A 169 -18.21 2.27 1.78
CA HIS A 169 -17.53 1.05 1.37
C HIS A 169 -17.37 1.01 -0.14
N ILE A 170 -16.15 0.90 -0.62
CA ILE A 170 -15.78 0.83 -2.02
C ILE A 170 -15.02 -0.47 -2.25
N VAL A 171 -15.32 -1.16 -3.35
CA VAL A 171 -14.62 -2.39 -3.75
C VAL A 171 -14.14 -2.26 -5.19
N ALA A 172 -12.84 -2.45 -5.39
CA ALA A 172 -12.19 -2.54 -6.67
C ALA A 172 -11.80 -4.00 -6.97
N TYR A 173 -12.20 -4.49 -8.13
CA TYR A 173 -11.97 -5.87 -8.56
C TYR A 173 -11.00 -5.88 -9.74
N GLY A 174 -9.84 -6.50 -9.54
CA GLY A 174 -8.81 -6.70 -10.55
C GLY A 174 -8.48 -8.16 -10.79
N LYS A 175 -7.56 -8.42 -11.71
CA LYS A 175 -7.11 -9.79 -12.01
C LYS A 175 -6.13 -10.32 -10.97
N GLU A 176 -5.26 -9.46 -10.49
CA GLU A 176 -4.19 -9.82 -9.56
C GLU A 176 -4.56 -9.47 -8.12
N THR A 177 -5.37 -8.43 -7.92
CA THR A 177 -5.78 -7.97 -6.60
C THR A 177 -7.27 -7.59 -6.58
N ASN A 178 -7.91 -7.80 -5.41
CA ASN A 178 -9.14 -7.10 -5.07
C ASN A 178 -8.85 -6.18 -3.89
N VAL A 179 -9.27 -4.92 -4.02
CA VAL A 179 -9.05 -3.89 -2.99
C VAL A 179 -10.40 -3.44 -2.44
N GLN A 180 -10.50 -3.36 -1.12
CA GLN A 180 -11.63 -2.78 -0.43
C GLN A 180 -11.17 -1.59 0.38
N ILE A 181 -11.89 -0.48 0.32
CA ILE A 181 -11.55 0.75 1.01
C ILE A 181 -12.80 1.25 1.74
N TRP A 182 -12.62 1.63 2.99
CA TRP A 182 -13.65 2.29 3.79
C TRP A 182 -13.21 3.70 4.10
N VAL A 183 -13.94 4.67 3.59
CA VAL A 183 -13.70 6.11 3.73
C VAL A 183 -14.72 6.70 4.67
N SER A 184 -14.31 7.49 5.67
CA SER A 184 -15.23 8.09 6.64
C SER A 184 -16.28 8.97 5.97
N ASN A 185 -17.55 8.83 6.40
CA ASN A 185 -18.66 9.66 5.93
C ASN A 185 -18.75 10.96 6.74
N ASP A 186 -17.66 11.74 6.72
CA ASP A 186 -17.59 13.05 7.37
C ASP A 186 -16.94 14.08 6.43
N THR A 187 -16.67 15.27 6.94
CA THR A 187 -16.07 16.36 6.14
C THR A 187 -14.64 16.08 5.72
N PHE A 188 -13.94 15.17 6.41
CA PHE A 188 -12.52 14.88 6.17
C PHE A 188 -12.32 13.73 5.18
N ALA A 189 -13.34 12.86 4.98
CA ALA A 189 -13.30 11.75 4.03
C ALA A 189 -11.98 10.94 4.09
N LEU A 190 -11.51 10.61 5.30
CA LEU A 190 -10.24 9.90 5.48
C LEU A 190 -10.42 8.39 5.39
N PRO A 191 -9.42 7.65 4.92
CA PRO A 191 -9.45 6.20 4.97
C PRO A 191 -9.44 5.75 6.43
N ILE A 192 -10.35 4.85 6.77
CA ILE A 192 -10.40 4.24 8.11
C ILE A 192 -10.00 2.77 8.10
N ARG A 193 -10.13 2.12 6.94
CA ARG A 193 -9.73 0.73 6.73
C ARG A 193 -9.49 0.47 5.25
N TYR A 194 -8.56 -0.42 4.94
CA TYR A 194 -8.42 -1.01 3.63
C TYR A 194 -8.05 -2.50 3.74
N LEU A 195 -8.37 -3.24 2.71
CA LEU A 195 -8.10 -4.66 2.62
C LEU A 195 -7.73 -4.99 1.19
N ILE A 196 -6.64 -5.74 1.03
CA ILE A 196 -6.14 -6.21 -0.26
C ILE A 196 -6.15 -7.74 -0.23
N HIS A 197 -6.80 -8.34 -1.22
CA HIS A 197 -6.63 -9.76 -1.52
C HIS A 197 -5.67 -9.90 -2.68
N ASP A 198 -4.53 -10.51 -2.44
CA ASP A 198 -3.61 -10.94 -3.50
C ASP A 198 -4.15 -12.22 -4.14
N LEU A 199 -4.48 -12.13 -5.42
CA LEU A 199 -5.06 -13.22 -6.23
C LEU A 199 -4.02 -13.84 -7.18
N ALA A 200 -2.78 -13.32 -7.22
CA ALA A 200 -1.73 -13.76 -8.13
C ALA A 200 -1.24 -15.19 -7.83
N THR A 201 -1.63 -15.75 -6.69
CA THR A 201 -1.24 -17.12 -6.26
C THR A 201 -2.44 -18.05 -6.16
N ASP A 202 -2.20 -19.37 -6.21
CA ASP A 202 -3.23 -20.40 -5.98
C ASP A 202 -3.85 -20.34 -4.57
N LYS A 203 -3.26 -19.57 -3.67
CA LYS A 203 -3.70 -19.34 -2.30
C LYS A 203 -3.77 -17.86 -2.04
N PRO A 204 -4.92 -17.24 -2.33
CA PRO A 204 -5.11 -15.81 -2.10
C PRO A 204 -4.74 -15.42 -0.66
N LEU A 205 -3.89 -14.42 -0.51
CA LEU A 205 -3.45 -13.90 0.77
C LEU A 205 -4.15 -12.57 1.05
N GLN A 206 -4.35 -12.29 2.31
CA GLN A 206 -4.99 -11.05 2.74
C GLN A 206 -4.00 -10.15 3.44
N PHE A 207 -3.98 -8.88 3.02
CA PHE A 207 -3.40 -7.77 3.73
C PHE A 207 -4.51 -6.82 4.18
N GLU A 208 -4.44 -6.31 5.41
CA GLU A 208 -5.41 -5.37 5.95
C GLU A 208 -4.71 -4.26 6.71
N GLY A 209 -5.18 -3.02 6.55
CA GLY A 209 -4.77 -1.88 7.35
C GLY A 209 -5.97 -1.17 7.96
N VAL A 210 -5.86 -0.82 9.24
CA VAL A 210 -6.87 -0.09 10.01
C VAL A 210 -6.25 1.19 10.54
N PHE A 211 -6.76 2.33 10.08
CA PHE A 211 -6.29 3.65 10.49
C PHE A 211 -6.96 4.13 11.78
N SER A 212 -6.22 4.90 12.52
CA SER A 212 -6.70 5.58 13.74
C SER A 212 -5.82 6.78 14.05
N ASN A 213 -6.30 7.63 14.97
CA ASN A 213 -5.53 8.77 15.50
C ASN A 213 -5.05 9.75 14.42
N TRP A 214 -5.84 9.98 13.39
CA TRP A 214 -5.53 11.00 12.38
C TRP A 214 -5.46 12.39 13.02
N VAL A 215 -4.38 13.11 12.73
CA VAL A 215 -4.24 14.55 13.02
C VAL A 215 -3.79 15.23 11.74
N LEU A 216 -4.61 16.17 11.26
CA LEU A 216 -4.40 16.87 10.00
C LEU A 216 -3.70 18.21 10.26
N ASN A 217 -2.66 18.49 9.50
CA ASN A 217 -1.85 19.69 9.60
C ASN A 217 -1.35 20.02 11.03
N PRO A 218 -0.84 19.01 11.81
CA PRO A 218 -0.22 19.28 13.10
C PRO A 218 1.05 20.10 12.94
N ILE A 219 1.41 20.88 13.95
CA ILE A 219 2.73 21.50 14.04
C ILE A 219 3.70 20.42 14.54
N LEU A 220 4.53 19.91 13.65
CA LEU A 220 5.55 18.89 13.97
C LEU A 220 6.92 19.57 14.09
N PRO A 221 7.61 19.46 15.25
CA PRO A 221 8.95 20.02 15.41
C PRO A 221 9.96 19.31 14.50
N ASP A 222 10.92 20.03 13.91
CA ASP A 222 11.98 19.43 13.08
C ASP A 222 12.77 18.34 13.80
N ALA A 223 13.00 18.50 15.09
CA ALA A 223 13.67 17.50 15.92
C ALA A 223 12.94 16.13 15.99
N MET A 224 11.68 16.05 15.55
CA MET A 224 10.96 14.77 15.45
C MET A 224 11.47 13.92 14.30
N PHE A 225 12.03 14.55 13.28
CA PHE A 225 12.55 13.90 12.08
C PHE A 225 14.07 13.65 12.14
N ASP A 226 14.72 14.11 13.20
CA ASP A 226 16.12 13.87 13.48
C ASP A 226 16.27 12.72 14.47
N PHE A 227 17.18 11.81 14.19
CA PHE A 227 17.50 10.72 15.11
C PHE A 227 18.90 10.86 15.67
N VAL A 228 18.99 10.89 16.99
CA VAL A 228 20.29 10.86 17.68
C VAL A 228 20.68 9.40 17.91
N VAL A 229 21.69 8.95 17.17
CA VAL A 229 22.20 7.57 17.28
C VAL A 229 22.75 7.34 18.69
N PRO A 230 22.26 6.31 19.43
CA PRO A 230 22.83 5.95 20.73
C PRO A 230 24.31 5.58 20.62
N GLU A 231 25.14 6.00 21.59
CA GLU A 231 26.59 5.70 21.59
C GLU A 231 26.90 4.20 21.53
N SER A 232 26.01 3.36 22.07
CA SER A 232 26.17 1.91 22.08
C SER A 232 25.63 1.23 20.81
N ALA A 233 25.04 1.97 19.86
CA ALA A 233 24.47 1.40 18.66
C ALA A 233 25.52 1.01 17.63
N SER A 234 25.33 -0.13 17.00
CA SER A 234 26.21 -0.64 15.95
C SER A 234 25.71 -0.26 14.57
N ARG A 235 26.60 0.29 13.73
CA ARG A 235 26.27 0.59 12.34
C ARG A 235 26.23 -0.69 11.51
N VAL A 236 25.21 -0.83 10.69
CA VAL A 236 25.08 -1.89 9.68
C VAL A 236 24.98 -1.29 8.29
N SER A 237 25.40 -2.05 7.28
CA SER A 237 25.18 -1.69 5.88
C SER A 237 23.81 -2.23 5.45
N ILE A 238 22.98 -1.38 4.87
CA ILE A 238 21.75 -1.78 4.20
C ILE A 238 22.13 -2.10 2.76
N LEU A 239 21.91 -3.35 2.33
CA LEU A 239 22.29 -3.80 1.00
C LEU A 239 21.11 -3.60 0.03
N SER A 240 21.39 -2.98 -1.11
CA SER A 240 20.41 -2.90 -2.20
C SER A 240 20.23 -4.25 -2.90
N LYS A 241 19.10 -4.43 -3.60
CA LYS A 241 18.81 -5.63 -4.41
C LYS A 241 19.93 -5.93 -5.40
N SER A 242 20.46 -4.89 -6.07
CA SER A 242 21.55 -5.01 -7.04
C SER A 242 22.85 -5.51 -6.42
N SER A 243 23.20 -5.07 -5.20
CA SER A 243 24.40 -5.52 -4.49
C SER A 243 24.27 -6.96 -3.98
N THR A 244 23.06 -7.44 -3.72
CA THR A 244 22.80 -8.81 -3.29
C THR A 244 23.02 -9.80 -4.45
N TYR A 245 22.60 -9.46 -5.66
CA TYR A 245 22.81 -10.31 -6.85
C TYR A 245 24.29 -10.39 -7.29
N SER A 246 25.08 -9.31 -7.14
CA SER A 246 26.51 -9.34 -7.50
C SER A 246 27.32 -10.28 -6.60
N ASN A 247 26.97 -10.41 -5.32
CA ASN A 247 27.66 -11.30 -4.38
C ASN A 247 27.33 -12.79 -4.58
N ILE A 248 26.25 -13.12 -5.30
CA ILE A 248 25.85 -14.51 -5.61
C ILE A 248 26.50 -14.98 -6.92
N SER A 249 26.81 -14.08 -7.84
CA SER A 249 27.46 -14.42 -9.13
C SER A 249 28.97 -14.68 -9.03
N ASP A 250 29.60 -14.32 -7.91
CA ASP A 250 31.05 -14.46 -7.69
C ASP A 250 31.38 -15.67 -6.76
N GLN A 251 30.43 -16.56 -6.49
CA GLN A 251 30.63 -17.86 -5.82
C GLN A 251 30.36 -19.01 -6.79
#